data_a7931201bd8739440a9538fb610a5e9c
#
_entry.id   a7931201bd8739440a9538fb610a5e9c
#
_cell.length_a   1.000
_cell.length_b   1.000
_cell.length_c   1.000
_cell.angle_alpha   90.00
_cell.angle_beta   90.00
_cell.angle_gamma   90.00
#
_symmetry.space_group_name_H-M   'P 1'
#
loop_
_entity.id
_entity.type
_entity.pdbx_description
1 polymer ?
#
loop_
_entity_poly.entity_id
_entity_poly.type
_entity_poly.pdbx_seq_one_letter_code
_entity_poly.pdbx_strand_id
1 'polypeptide(L)'
;MTILEKLHELLADDDIAGEIDSSDGTETLRIAPDRMGPDNDGVVVMEICRVPIDDDEGCGYYQLYTTIFKELETERYPEMLLALNEINLSTVLGNYGILATHQMLYHKYVMRLPACADGDTVKALQGTVYDILGIIDNDMLELAKAID
;
A
#
# COMPACT_ATOMS: atom_id res chain seq x y z
N MET A 1 12.90 -13.80 13.66
CA MET A 1 12.35 -12.59 13.01
C MET A 1 11.14 -12.94 12.15
N THR A 2 10.10 -12.11 12.19
CA THR A 2 8.94 -12.23 11.33
C THR A 2 9.24 -11.75 9.90
N ILE A 3 8.35 -12.04 8.96
CA ILE A 3 8.47 -11.54 7.59
C ILE A 3 8.52 -10.01 7.58
N LEU A 4 7.67 -9.34 8.36
CA LEU A 4 7.62 -7.88 8.40
C LEU A 4 8.86 -7.27 9.05
N GLU A 5 9.43 -7.90 10.07
CA GLU A 5 10.70 -7.45 10.65
C GLU A 5 11.84 -7.51 9.63
N LYS A 6 11.92 -8.61 8.88
CA LYS A 6 12.94 -8.75 7.82
C LYS A 6 12.72 -7.77 6.69
N LEU A 7 11.47 -7.56 6.29
CA LEU A 7 11.14 -6.55 5.28
C LEU A 7 11.55 -5.16 5.74
N HIS A 8 11.26 -4.83 7.00
CA HIS A 8 11.66 -3.55 7.60
C HIS A 8 13.17 -3.31 7.47
N GLU A 9 13.99 -4.34 7.76
CA GLU A 9 15.45 -4.24 7.61
C GLU A 9 15.86 -4.02 6.15
N LEU A 10 15.28 -4.78 5.21
CA LEU A 10 15.61 -4.62 3.79
C LEU A 10 15.25 -3.23 3.26
N LEU A 11 14.10 -2.70 3.66
CA LEU A 11 13.69 -1.35 3.25
C LEU A 11 14.57 -0.28 3.87
N ALA A 12 15.00 -0.46 5.12
CA ALA A 12 15.92 0.47 5.78
C ALA A 12 17.30 0.50 5.08
N ASP A 13 17.77 -0.64 4.56
CA ASP A 13 19.01 -0.70 3.77
C ASP A 13 18.89 0.14 2.48
N ASP A 14 17.69 0.33 1.96
CA ASP A 14 17.41 1.17 0.79
C ASP A 14 16.94 2.59 1.20
N ASP A 15 17.23 3.01 2.42
CA ASP A 15 16.87 4.34 2.95
C ASP A 15 15.37 4.58 3.10
N ILE A 16 14.57 3.52 3.16
CA ILE A 16 13.14 3.63 3.46
C ILE A 16 12.93 3.28 4.93
N ALA A 17 12.76 4.31 5.75
CA ALA A 17 12.49 4.15 7.17
C ALA A 17 11.06 3.66 7.41
N GLY A 18 10.88 2.87 8.45
CA GLY A 18 9.57 2.38 8.84
C GLY A 18 9.49 2.14 10.33
N GLU A 19 8.31 1.75 10.77
CA GLU A 19 8.07 1.33 12.15
C GLU A 19 7.12 0.13 12.17
N ILE A 20 7.33 -0.75 13.14
CA ILE A 20 6.43 -1.89 13.36
C ILE A 20 5.60 -1.63 14.61
N ASP A 21 4.29 -1.72 14.44
CA ASP A 21 3.31 -1.59 15.51
C ASP A 21 2.60 -2.92 15.72
N SER A 22 2.57 -3.40 16.95
CA SER A 22 1.87 -4.63 17.34
C SER A 22 0.92 -4.40 18.51
N SER A 23 0.55 -3.14 18.76
CA SER A 23 -0.20 -2.75 19.97
C SER A 23 -1.60 -3.36 20.07
N ASP A 24 -2.21 -3.75 18.96
CA ASP A 24 -3.55 -4.35 18.89
C ASP A 24 -3.53 -5.87 18.63
N GLY A 25 -2.36 -6.50 18.79
CA GLY A 25 -2.19 -7.94 18.54
C GLY A 25 -1.93 -8.30 17.09
N THR A 26 -2.00 -7.34 16.18
CA THR A 26 -1.67 -7.53 14.76
C THR A 26 -0.41 -6.73 14.43
N GLU A 27 0.59 -7.41 13.88
CA GLU A 27 1.82 -6.76 13.47
C GLU A 27 1.57 -5.97 12.17
N THR A 28 1.91 -4.69 12.17
CA THR A 28 1.80 -3.81 10.99
C THR A 28 3.12 -3.08 10.78
N LEU A 29 3.66 -3.18 9.58
CA LEU A 29 4.80 -2.36 9.17
C LEU A 29 4.27 -1.13 8.44
N ARG A 30 4.62 0.05 8.93
CA ARG A 30 4.25 1.33 8.34
C ARG A 30 5.48 2.03 7.78
N ILE A 31 5.40 2.42 6.51
CA ILE A 31 6.42 3.22 5.83
C ILE A 31 5.76 4.47 5.23
N ALA A 32 6.53 5.54 5.12
CA ALA A 32 6.04 6.81 4.57
C ALA A 32 6.97 7.31 3.46
N PRO A 33 6.96 6.67 2.28
CA PRO A 33 7.79 7.12 1.16
C PRO A 33 7.44 8.54 0.76
N ASP A 34 8.47 9.34 0.50
CA ASP A 34 8.36 10.72 0.06
C ASP A 34 8.81 10.88 -1.39
N ARG A 35 8.85 12.11 -1.88
CA ARG A 35 9.27 12.45 -3.24
C ARG A 35 8.45 11.74 -4.32
N MET A 36 7.19 11.51 -4.02
CA MET A 36 6.25 10.87 -4.94
C MET A 36 5.62 11.89 -5.87
N GLY A 37 5.21 11.41 -7.05
CA GLY A 37 4.48 12.21 -8.01
C GLY A 37 5.38 13.07 -8.91
N PRO A 38 4.77 13.81 -9.86
CA PRO A 38 5.50 14.53 -10.89
C PRO A 38 6.37 15.67 -10.35
N ASP A 39 6.02 16.25 -9.21
CA ASP A 39 6.78 17.36 -8.60
C ASP A 39 7.75 16.89 -7.51
N ASN A 40 7.88 15.59 -7.29
CA ASN A 40 8.73 14.96 -6.26
C ASN A 40 8.48 15.50 -4.84
N ASP A 41 7.26 15.87 -4.52
CA ASP A 41 6.87 16.44 -3.21
C ASP A 41 5.76 15.65 -2.51
N GLY A 42 5.22 14.62 -3.15
CA GLY A 42 4.18 13.80 -2.56
C GLY A 42 4.70 12.86 -1.48
N VAL A 43 3.88 12.62 -0.47
CA VAL A 43 4.13 11.62 0.58
C VAL A 43 2.94 10.69 0.65
N VAL A 44 3.22 9.39 0.67
CA VAL A 44 2.19 8.37 0.88
C VAL A 44 2.52 7.56 2.12
N VAL A 45 1.52 6.94 2.73
CA VAL A 45 1.72 6.06 3.88
C VAL A 45 1.24 4.67 3.50
N MET A 46 2.18 3.71 3.48
CA MET A 46 1.87 2.30 3.21
C MET A 46 1.90 1.51 4.51
N GLU A 47 0.84 0.76 4.75
CA GLU A 47 0.73 -0.14 5.89
C GLU A 47 0.64 -1.57 5.38
N ILE A 48 1.53 -2.43 5.88
CA ILE A 48 1.64 -3.83 5.45
C ILE A 48 1.35 -4.70 6.65
N CYS A 49 0.34 -5.55 6.53
CA CYS A 49 -0.05 -6.46 7.61
C CYS A 49 -0.50 -7.82 7.07
N ARG A 50 -0.45 -8.83 7.94
CA ARG A 50 -1.01 -10.13 7.61
C ARG A 50 -2.53 -10.09 7.84
N VAL A 51 -3.28 -10.49 6.82
CA VAL A 51 -4.75 -10.61 6.95
C VAL A 51 -5.08 -11.85 7.79
N PRO A 52 -6.00 -11.76 8.77
CA PRO A 52 -6.31 -12.88 9.65
C PRO A 52 -7.24 -13.90 8.96
N ILE A 53 -6.74 -14.53 7.91
CA ILE A 53 -7.42 -15.62 7.19
C ILE A 53 -6.59 -16.88 7.37
N ASP A 54 -7.22 -17.97 7.82
CA ASP A 54 -6.55 -19.25 7.95
C ASP A 54 -6.29 -19.86 6.58
N ASP A 55 -5.07 -20.37 6.39
CA ASP A 55 -4.66 -21.08 5.19
C ASP A 55 -4.03 -22.43 5.62
N ASP A 56 -4.68 -23.53 5.28
CA ASP A 56 -4.24 -24.89 5.66
C ASP A 56 -2.98 -25.33 4.90
N GLU A 57 -2.53 -24.58 3.90
CA GLU A 57 -1.38 -24.93 3.07
C GLU A 57 -0.08 -24.25 3.49
N GLY A 58 -0.05 -23.66 4.69
CA GLY A 58 1.16 -22.99 5.20
C GLY A 58 1.49 -21.68 4.53
N CYS A 59 0.50 -20.99 4.00
CA CYS A 59 0.62 -19.67 3.42
C CYS A 59 -0.10 -18.62 4.28
N GLY A 60 0.19 -17.36 4.02
CA GLY A 60 -0.51 -16.23 4.61
C GLY A 60 -0.85 -15.20 3.54
N TYR A 61 -1.86 -14.40 3.82
CA TYR A 61 -2.24 -13.28 2.98
C TYR A 61 -1.72 -11.99 3.60
N TYR A 62 -1.02 -11.20 2.79
CA TYR A 62 -0.46 -9.91 3.22
C TYR A 62 -1.15 -8.79 2.46
N GLN A 63 -1.66 -7.82 3.21
CA GLN A 63 -2.31 -6.64 2.64
C GLN A 63 -1.33 -5.48 2.64
N LEU A 64 -1.20 -4.83 1.47
CA LEU A 64 -0.47 -3.59 1.31
C LEU A 64 -1.51 -2.49 1.06
N TYR A 65 -1.70 -1.65 2.06
CA TYR A 65 -2.69 -0.59 2.04
C TYR A 65 -1.99 0.76 2.08
N THR A 66 -2.18 1.56 1.03
CA THR A 66 -1.48 2.85 0.90
C THR A 66 -2.49 3.98 0.90
N THR A 67 -2.36 4.89 1.86
CA THR A 67 -3.11 6.13 1.90
C THR A 67 -2.37 7.17 1.06
N ILE A 68 -3.07 7.74 0.07
CA ILE A 68 -2.46 8.65 -0.92
C ILE A 68 -2.89 10.09 -0.67
N PHE A 69 -4.20 10.34 -0.58
CA PHE A 69 -4.75 11.66 -0.31
C PHE A 69 -5.72 11.59 0.86
N LYS A 70 -5.80 12.69 1.60
CA LYS A 70 -6.64 12.84 2.78
C LYS A 70 -7.58 14.04 2.61
N GLU A 71 -8.55 14.16 3.53
CA GLU A 71 -9.44 15.32 3.59
C GLU A 71 -10.21 15.56 2.28
N LEU A 72 -10.66 14.45 1.65
CA LEU A 72 -11.44 14.52 0.42
C LEU A 72 -12.80 15.19 0.66
N GLU A 73 -13.28 15.97 -0.32
CA GLU A 73 -14.62 16.58 -0.28
C GLU A 73 -15.70 15.53 -0.54
N THR A 74 -16.56 15.29 0.45
CA THR A 74 -17.56 14.21 0.40
C THR A 74 -18.59 14.42 -0.72
N GLU A 75 -18.91 15.66 -1.06
CA GLU A 75 -19.86 16.00 -2.11
C GLU A 75 -19.37 15.56 -3.49
N ARG A 76 -18.09 15.37 -3.65
CA ARG A 76 -17.46 14.99 -4.91
C ARG A 76 -17.22 13.49 -5.06
N TYR A 77 -17.58 12.67 -4.09
CA TYR A 77 -17.35 11.22 -4.13
C TYR A 77 -17.89 10.55 -5.40
N PRO A 78 -19.11 10.83 -5.89
CA PRO A 78 -19.58 10.19 -7.11
C PRO A 78 -18.68 10.44 -8.33
N GLU A 79 -18.20 11.67 -8.50
CA GLU A 79 -17.29 12.04 -9.60
C GLU A 79 -15.92 11.40 -9.43
N MET A 80 -15.39 11.43 -8.20
CA MET A 80 -14.11 10.80 -7.87
C MET A 80 -14.13 9.30 -8.14
N LEU A 81 -15.22 8.62 -7.74
CA LEU A 81 -15.35 7.17 -7.93
C LEU A 81 -15.41 6.80 -9.42
N LEU A 82 -16.08 7.61 -10.25
CA LEU A 82 -16.09 7.39 -11.69
C LEU A 82 -14.68 7.54 -12.28
N ALA A 83 -13.94 8.57 -11.86
CA ALA A 83 -12.56 8.78 -12.33
C ALA A 83 -11.65 7.66 -11.88
N LEU A 84 -11.77 7.20 -10.63
CA LEU A 84 -10.98 6.07 -10.11
C LEU A 84 -11.30 4.77 -10.84
N ASN A 85 -12.56 4.55 -11.21
CA ASN A 85 -12.92 3.37 -11.99
C ASN A 85 -12.18 3.32 -13.32
N GLU A 86 -12.03 4.46 -14.00
CA GLU A 86 -11.27 4.53 -15.24
C GLU A 86 -9.78 4.23 -15.02
N ILE A 87 -9.18 4.79 -13.96
CA ILE A 87 -7.78 4.53 -13.62
C ILE A 87 -7.58 3.04 -13.29
N ASN A 88 -8.51 2.45 -12.53
CA ASN A 88 -8.45 1.04 -12.13
C ASN A 88 -8.50 0.08 -13.33
N LEU A 89 -9.12 0.46 -14.44
CA LEU A 89 -9.16 -0.38 -15.63
C LEU A 89 -7.78 -0.69 -16.21
N SER A 90 -6.81 0.20 -15.99
CA SER A 90 -5.43 0.02 -16.47
C SER A 90 -4.44 -0.31 -15.35
N THR A 91 -4.88 -0.40 -14.10
CA THR A 91 -4.01 -0.71 -12.96
C THR A 91 -3.69 -2.20 -12.94
N VAL A 92 -2.40 -2.53 -12.96
CA VAL A 92 -1.93 -3.92 -13.05
C VAL A 92 -2.03 -4.65 -11.70
N LEU A 93 -1.64 -3.99 -10.60
CA LEU A 93 -1.65 -4.58 -9.26
C LEU A 93 -2.55 -3.76 -8.35
N GLY A 94 -3.53 -4.43 -7.76
CA GLY A 94 -4.45 -3.80 -6.81
C GLY A 94 -5.41 -2.81 -7.45
N ASN A 95 -5.98 -1.96 -6.64
CA ASN A 95 -6.90 -0.93 -7.11
C ASN A 95 -6.96 0.26 -6.15
N TYR A 96 -7.47 1.36 -6.65
CA TYR A 96 -7.73 2.57 -5.89
C TYR A 96 -9.19 2.61 -5.43
N GLY A 97 -9.41 3.24 -4.29
CA GLY A 97 -10.74 3.44 -3.75
C GLY A 97 -10.78 4.62 -2.78
N ILE A 98 -11.97 4.86 -2.25
CA ILE A 98 -12.21 5.89 -1.25
C ILE A 98 -12.68 5.22 0.03
N LEU A 99 -11.94 5.47 1.13
CA LEU A 99 -12.40 5.10 2.47
C LEU A 99 -13.30 6.25 2.96
N ALA A 100 -14.59 6.13 2.68
CA ALA A 100 -15.56 7.22 2.83
C ALA A 100 -15.65 7.78 4.25
N THR A 101 -15.56 6.90 5.26
CA THR A 101 -15.65 7.30 6.67
C THR A 101 -14.46 8.12 7.15
N HIS A 102 -13.32 8.04 6.45
CA HIS A 102 -12.09 8.75 6.80
C HIS A 102 -11.67 9.77 5.73
N GLN A 103 -12.46 9.94 4.70
CA GLN A 103 -12.23 10.89 3.60
C GLN A 103 -10.84 10.73 2.96
N MET A 104 -10.44 9.47 2.75
CA MET A 104 -9.10 9.14 2.21
C MET A 104 -9.19 8.39 0.90
N LEU A 105 -8.28 8.72 -0.04
CA LEU A 105 -8.06 7.94 -1.25
C LEU A 105 -6.92 6.95 -0.97
N TYR A 106 -7.14 5.68 -1.29
CA TYR A 106 -6.19 4.62 -1.01
C TYR A 106 -5.91 3.74 -2.24
N HIS A 107 -4.80 3.03 -2.16
CA HIS A 107 -4.49 1.87 -3.01
C HIS A 107 -4.44 0.63 -2.12
N LYS A 108 -5.00 -0.49 -2.58
CA LYS A 108 -5.02 -1.75 -1.82
C LYS A 108 -4.63 -2.91 -2.71
N TYR A 109 -3.73 -3.75 -2.21
CA TYR A 109 -3.35 -5.01 -2.83
C TYR A 109 -3.19 -6.08 -1.77
N VAL A 110 -3.65 -7.30 -2.06
CA VAL A 110 -3.49 -8.45 -1.17
C VAL A 110 -2.78 -9.55 -1.94
N MET A 111 -1.71 -10.11 -1.35
CA MET A 111 -0.96 -11.19 -1.97
C MET A 111 -0.83 -12.37 -1.01
N ARG A 112 -0.76 -13.57 -1.59
CA ARG A 112 -0.55 -14.82 -0.87
C ARG A 112 0.94 -15.14 -0.89
N LEU A 113 1.52 -15.42 0.29
CA LEU A 113 2.93 -15.76 0.44
C LEU A 113 3.08 -17.01 1.31
N PRO A 114 4.15 -17.80 1.12
CA PRO A 114 4.50 -18.83 2.10
C PRO A 114 4.64 -18.22 3.50
N ALA A 115 4.19 -18.94 4.52
CA ALA A 115 4.19 -18.44 5.90
C ALA A 115 5.58 -18.44 6.54
N CYS A 116 6.62 -18.84 5.81
CA CYS A 116 8.00 -18.83 6.30
C CYS A 116 8.71 -17.54 5.90
N ALA A 117 9.54 -17.03 6.83
CA ALA A 117 10.29 -15.81 6.61
C ALA A 117 11.66 -16.09 5.93
N ASP A 118 11.67 -16.90 4.86
CA ASP A 118 12.88 -17.11 4.08
C ASP A 118 13.21 -15.90 3.20
N GLY A 119 14.47 -15.86 2.71
CA GLY A 119 14.95 -14.72 1.92
C GLY A 119 14.18 -14.49 0.64
N ASP A 120 13.73 -15.54 -0.03
CA ASP A 120 12.98 -15.43 -1.29
C ASP A 120 11.59 -14.85 -1.05
N THR A 121 10.91 -15.27 0.02
CA THR A 121 9.59 -14.76 0.39
C THR A 121 9.67 -13.27 0.74
N VAL A 122 10.66 -12.88 1.54
CA VAL A 122 10.84 -11.47 1.95
C VAL A 122 11.16 -10.59 0.75
N LYS A 123 12.03 -11.08 -0.17
CA LYS A 123 12.36 -10.34 -1.40
C LYS A 123 11.17 -10.21 -2.35
N ALA A 124 10.31 -11.23 -2.43
CA ALA A 124 9.09 -11.15 -3.22
C ALA A 124 8.17 -10.04 -2.68
N LEU A 125 8.02 -9.95 -1.36
CA LEU A 125 7.23 -8.89 -0.75
C LEU A 125 7.87 -7.52 -0.96
N GLN A 126 9.20 -7.40 -0.82
CA GLN A 126 9.93 -6.17 -1.10
C GLN A 126 9.73 -5.70 -2.54
N GLY A 127 9.85 -6.62 -3.50
CA GLY A 127 9.62 -6.31 -4.92
C GLY A 127 8.21 -5.79 -5.17
N THR A 128 7.21 -6.39 -4.53
CA THR A 128 5.82 -5.93 -4.63
C THR A 128 5.63 -4.53 -4.02
N VAL A 129 6.29 -4.22 -2.90
CA VAL A 129 6.28 -2.87 -2.32
C VAL A 129 6.77 -1.85 -3.36
N TYR A 130 7.91 -2.11 -3.99
CA TYR A 130 8.46 -1.20 -5.00
C TYR A 130 7.58 -1.09 -6.23
N ASP A 131 7.00 -2.20 -6.69
CA ASP A 131 6.09 -2.18 -7.84
C ASP A 131 4.87 -1.29 -7.56
N ILE A 132 4.28 -1.43 -6.38
CA ILE A 132 3.11 -0.64 -5.99
C ILE A 132 3.47 0.83 -5.86
N LEU A 133 4.60 1.15 -5.22
CA LEU A 133 5.06 2.54 -5.09
C LEU A 133 5.32 3.15 -6.46
N GLY A 134 5.89 2.40 -7.40
CA GLY A 134 6.09 2.85 -8.78
C GLY A 134 4.77 3.12 -9.51
N ILE A 135 3.78 2.24 -9.34
CA ILE A 135 2.44 2.41 -9.91
C ILE A 135 1.80 3.69 -9.38
N ILE A 136 1.80 3.88 -8.05
CA ILE A 136 1.23 5.07 -7.42
C ILE A 136 1.94 6.34 -7.89
N ASP A 137 3.28 6.32 -7.93
CA ASP A 137 4.08 7.44 -8.39
C ASP A 137 3.69 7.87 -9.81
N ASN A 138 3.55 6.91 -10.72
CA ASN A 138 3.14 7.16 -12.09
C ASN A 138 1.69 7.66 -12.21
N ASP A 139 0.82 7.23 -11.32
CA ASP A 139 -0.61 7.57 -11.36
C ASP A 139 -0.95 8.85 -10.60
N MET A 140 -0.05 9.40 -9.80
CA MET A 140 -0.37 10.50 -8.89
C MET A 140 -0.92 11.75 -9.58
N LEU A 141 -0.45 12.05 -10.78
CA LEU A 141 -0.99 13.19 -11.54
C LEU A 141 -2.47 12.99 -11.87
N GLU A 142 -2.83 11.82 -12.38
CA GLU A 142 -4.23 11.50 -12.72
C GLU A 142 -5.09 11.37 -11.46
N LEU A 143 -4.55 10.82 -10.39
CA LEU A 143 -5.24 10.75 -9.10
C LEU A 143 -5.53 12.15 -8.54
N ALA A 144 -4.57 13.06 -8.62
CA ALA A 144 -4.76 14.45 -8.19
C ALA A 144 -5.86 15.14 -9.00
N LYS A 145 -5.90 14.92 -10.31
CA LYS A 145 -6.97 15.43 -11.17
C LYS A 145 -8.34 14.88 -10.80
N ALA A 146 -8.40 13.62 -10.39
CA ALA A 146 -9.65 12.94 -10.01
C ALA A 146 -10.27 13.56 -8.76
N ILE A 147 -9.48 14.11 -7.84
CA ILE A 147 -9.97 14.70 -6.59
C ILE A 147 -10.17 16.21 -6.64
N ASP A 148 -9.76 16.87 -7.69
CA ASP A 148 -9.88 18.35 -7.85
C ASP A 148 -11.27 18.78 -8.38
#